data_c23d76e4a1923cc40cca8359b92ccfb8
#
_entry.id   c23d76e4a1923cc40cca8359b92ccfb8
#
_cell.length_a   1.000
_cell.length_b   1.000
_cell.length_c   1.000
_cell.angle_alpha   90.00
_cell.angle_beta   90.00
_cell.angle_gamma   90.00
#
_symmetry.space_group_name_H-M   'P 1'
#
loop_
_entity.id
_entity.type
_entity.pdbx_description
1 polymer ?
#
loop_
_entity_poly.entity_id
_entity_poly.type
_entity_poly.pdbx_seq_one_letter_code
_entity_poly.pdbx_strand_id
1 'polypeptide(L)'
;LLRHCPPMQVPPSVPGTRARTAHYTSGVSTQHARKSSTSHVEGARSPRIGVIGGGQLARMMIPAAIELDLDLHVLATTPEESAARVSTHVMLGRHDDPEAVTAFARSVDVVTFDHEHVPTGLLHALEHEGVVVRPGPNALVYAQDKLAMRARLSELGHPCPRWWRVETEADLEAALHESGGDLILKTARGGYDGHGVMRVEALEDAREWLERGQPLLAEERVPFVRELSAQVARRPGGEIATYPV
;
A
#
# COMPACT_ATOMS: atom_id res chain seq x y z
N LEU A 1 1.58 22.31 -19.55
CA LEU A 1 1.13 21.18 -20.40
C LEU A 1 0.38 20.21 -19.49
N LEU A 2 -0.93 20.41 -19.38
CA LEU A 2 -1.86 19.54 -18.65
C LEU A 2 -1.82 18.14 -19.31
N ARG A 3 -1.32 17.14 -18.59
CA ARG A 3 -1.40 15.74 -19.01
C ARG A 3 -2.68 15.15 -18.40
N HIS A 4 -3.70 15.02 -19.23
CA HIS A 4 -4.92 14.32 -18.87
C HIS A 4 -4.90 12.89 -19.42
N CYS A 5 -5.56 12.00 -18.74
CA CYS A 5 -5.77 10.62 -19.19
C CYS A 5 -6.81 10.62 -20.34
N PRO A 6 -6.58 9.93 -21.45
CA PRO A 6 -7.59 9.82 -22.49
C PRO A 6 -8.85 9.10 -22.00
N PRO A 7 -10.03 9.37 -22.60
CA PRO A 7 -11.27 8.72 -22.19
C PRO A 7 -11.18 7.19 -22.34
N MET A 8 -11.79 6.51 -21.37
CA MET A 8 -11.78 5.07 -21.22
C MET A 8 -12.30 4.34 -22.49
N GLN A 9 -11.40 3.76 -23.27
CA GLN A 9 -11.76 2.74 -24.26
C GLN A 9 -11.68 1.37 -23.56
N VAL A 10 -12.80 0.67 -23.49
CA VAL A 10 -12.85 -0.72 -23.04
C VAL A 10 -12.10 -1.57 -24.06
N PRO A 11 -11.00 -2.25 -23.69
CA PRO A 11 -10.31 -3.13 -24.61
C PRO A 11 -11.21 -4.34 -24.95
N PRO A 12 -11.14 -4.87 -26.20
CA PRO A 12 -11.86 -6.07 -26.57
C PRO A 12 -11.38 -7.24 -25.71
N SER A 13 -12.31 -8.08 -25.29
CA SER A 13 -12.09 -9.28 -24.50
C SER A 13 -11.03 -10.18 -25.15
N VAL A 14 -9.96 -10.45 -24.43
CA VAL A 14 -8.95 -11.45 -24.84
C VAL A 14 -9.55 -12.84 -24.67
N PRO A 15 -9.64 -13.67 -25.71
CA PRO A 15 -10.14 -15.04 -25.59
C PRO A 15 -9.03 -15.92 -25.01
N GLY A 16 -9.32 -16.63 -23.92
CA GLY A 16 -8.64 -17.84 -23.55
C GLY A 16 -7.61 -17.80 -22.43
N THR A 17 -8.01 -17.43 -21.23
CA THR A 17 -7.34 -17.93 -20.04
C THR A 17 -8.41 -18.52 -19.12
N ARG A 18 -8.52 -19.86 -19.09
CA ARG A 18 -9.43 -20.56 -18.18
C ARG A 18 -8.95 -20.33 -16.74
N ALA A 19 -9.66 -19.47 -16.00
CA ALA A 19 -9.56 -19.40 -14.57
C ALA A 19 -9.96 -20.76 -13.97
N ARG A 20 -9.07 -21.43 -13.27
CA ARG A 20 -9.40 -22.57 -12.43
C ARG A 20 -10.08 -22.03 -11.17
N THR A 21 -11.39 -22.04 -11.18
CA THR A 21 -12.20 -21.76 -9.99
C THR A 21 -12.09 -22.99 -9.08
N ALA A 22 -11.42 -22.86 -7.96
CA ALA A 22 -11.44 -23.87 -6.90
C ALA A 22 -12.73 -23.68 -6.09
N HIS A 23 -13.73 -24.52 -6.32
CA HIS A 23 -14.90 -24.61 -5.46
C HIS A 23 -14.51 -25.31 -4.15
N TYR A 24 -14.58 -24.57 -3.05
CA TYR A 24 -14.47 -25.15 -1.70
C TYR A 24 -15.84 -25.63 -1.27
N THR A 25 -16.11 -26.93 -1.44
CA THR A 25 -17.28 -27.58 -0.84
C THR A 25 -16.88 -28.13 0.51
N SER A 26 -17.58 -27.70 1.55
CA SER A 26 -17.48 -28.25 2.89
C SER A 26 -17.99 -29.70 2.90
N GLY A 27 -17.06 -30.65 2.84
CA GLY A 27 -17.33 -32.07 3.05
C GLY A 27 -16.35 -32.58 4.10
N VAL A 28 -16.85 -32.80 5.31
CA VAL A 28 -16.10 -33.59 6.34
C VAL A 28 -15.98 -34.99 5.84
N SER A 29 -14.78 -35.40 5.43
CA SER A 29 -14.42 -36.80 5.24
C SER A 29 -13.07 -37.05 5.88
N THR A 30 -13.10 -37.80 6.95
CA THR A 30 -11.98 -38.41 7.63
C THR A 30 -11.21 -39.36 6.71
N GLN A 31 -9.91 -39.31 6.83
CA GLN A 31 -8.85 -40.20 6.36
C GLN A 31 -8.08 -39.71 5.12
N HIS A 32 -6.91 -39.20 5.38
CA HIS A 32 -5.58 -39.76 4.98
C HIS A 32 -4.52 -38.77 5.50
N ALA A 33 -3.87 -39.18 6.56
CA ALA A 33 -2.64 -38.53 7.04
C ALA A 33 -1.59 -38.62 5.92
N ARG A 34 -1.49 -37.60 5.10
CA ARG A 34 -0.27 -37.36 4.33
C ARG A 34 0.79 -36.90 5.33
N LYS A 35 1.76 -37.78 5.58
CA LYS A 35 3.01 -37.40 6.21
C LYS A 35 3.60 -36.26 5.39
N SER A 36 3.40 -35.01 5.82
CA SER A 36 4.25 -33.91 5.40
C SER A 36 5.62 -34.21 5.98
N SER A 37 6.55 -34.59 5.14
CA SER A 37 7.96 -34.62 5.49
C SER A 37 8.40 -33.16 5.60
N THR A 38 8.11 -32.51 6.72
CA THR A 38 8.86 -31.37 7.17
C THR A 38 10.24 -31.87 7.49
N SER A 39 11.15 -31.81 6.54
CA SER A 39 12.57 -31.88 6.82
C SER A 39 12.86 -30.62 7.67
N HIS A 40 12.79 -30.74 8.99
CA HIS A 40 13.42 -29.81 9.91
C HIS A 40 14.90 -29.86 9.58
N VAL A 41 15.39 -28.82 8.91
CA VAL A 41 16.82 -28.55 8.82
C VAL A 41 17.20 -28.16 10.26
N GLU A 42 17.79 -29.10 10.98
CA GLU A 42 18.34 -28.85 12.32
C GLU A 42 19.30 -27.65 12.23
N GLY A 43 18.97 -26.54 12.90
CA GLY A 43 19.80 -25.37 13.03
C GLY A 43 19.35 -24.11 12.27
N ALA A 44 18.31 -24.14 11.44
CA ALA A 44 17.79 -22.93 10.84
C ALA A 44 16.87 -22.20 11.84
N ARG A 45 17.27 -21.03 12.30
CA ARG A 45 16.40 -20.15 13.11
C ARG A 45 15.23 -19.62 12.27
N SER A 46 14.12 -19.34 12.93
CA SER A 46 12.97 -18.67 12.29
C SER A 46 13.41 -17.32 11.69
N PRO A 47 12.93 -16.99 10.47
CA PRO A 47 13.22 -15.70 9.86
C PRO A 47 12.68 -14.53 10.73
N ARG A 48 13.52 -13.52 10.96
CA ARG A 48 13.14 -12.30 11.69
C ARG A 48 12.57 -11.29 10.72
N ILE A 49 11.30 -10.97 10.89
CA ILE A 49 10.59 -9.97 10.10
C ILE A 49 10.42 -8.72 10.93
N GLY A 50 11.04 -7.62 10.53
CA GLY A 50 10.91 -6.32 11.18
C GLY A 50 9.78 -5.51 10.56
N VAL A 51 8.81 -5.08 11.36
CA VAL A 51 7.74 -4.18 10.96
C VAL A 51 8.02 -2.79 11.48
N ILE A 52 8.21 -1.81 10.58
CA ILE A 52 8.29 -0.40 10.95
C ILE A 52 6.87 0.12 11.11
N GLY A 53 6.52 0.47 12.34
CA GLY A 53 5.19 0.87 12.79
C GLY A 53 4.66 -0.09 13.86
N GLY A 54 4.04 0.47 14.88
CA GLY A 54 3.51 -0.26 16.05
C GLY A 54 1.98 -0.29 16.09
N GLY A 55 1.32 0.03 14.98
CA GLY A 55 -0.12 0.22 14.89
C GLY A 55 -0.95 -1.07 14.89
N GLN A 56 -2.23 -0.90 14.56
CA GLN A 56 -3.19 -2.00 14.54
C GLN A 56 -2.87 -3.03 13.44
N LEU A 57 -2.36 -2.59 12.29
CA LEU A 57 -2.02 -3.50 11.19
C LEU A 57 -0.81 -4.38 11.56
N ALA A 58 0.23 -3.81 12.17
CA ALA A 58 1.35 -4.58 12.71
C ALA A 58 0.88 -5.61 13.74
N ARG A 59 -0.04 -5.23 14.64
CA ARG A 59 -0.64 -6.17 15.60
C ARG A 59 -1.35 -7.33 14.93
N MET A 60 -2.08 -7.07 13.85
CA MET A 60 -2.81 -8.11 13.10
C MET A 60 -1.89 -9.08 12.36
N MET A 61 -0.61 -8.73 12.12
CA MET A 61 0.38 -9.64 11.54
C MET A 61 0.86 -10.71 12.52
N ILE A 62 0.78 -10.46 13.84
CA ILE A 62 1.34 -11.36 14.87
C ILE A 62 0.74 -12.78 14.82
N PRO A 63 -0.58 -12.99 14.77
CA PRO A 63 -1.15 -14.32 14.66
C PRO A 63 -0.64 -15.08 13.42
N ALA A 64 -0.59 -14.42 12.27
CA ALA A 64 -0.10 -15.01 11.03
C ALA A 64 1.40 -15.35 11.11
N ALA A 65 2.20 -14.52 11.77
CA ALA A 65 3.62 -14.79 12.00
C ALA A 65 3.81 -16.06 12.84
N ILE A 66 3.01 -16.22 13.90
CA ILE A 66 3.03 -17.42 14.74
C ILE A 66 2.69 -18.68 13.91
N GLU A 67 1.63 -18.64 13.09
CA GLU A 67 1.21 -19.76 12.25
C GLU A 67 2.27 -20.14 11.19
N LEU A 68 3.06 -19.16 10.74
CA LEU A 68 4.10 -19.32 9.73
C LEU A 68 5.50 -19.59 10.31
N ASP A 69 5.63 -19.71 11.63
CA ASP A 69 6.91 -19.85 12.33
C ASP A 69 7.90 -18.72 12.00
N LEU A 70 7.40 -17.48 12.02
CA LEU A 70 8.17 -16.27 11.79
C LEU A 70 8.38 -15.52 13.11
N ASP A 71 9.57 -14.96 13.30
CA ASP A 71 9.89 -14.11 14.44
C ASP A 71 9.61 -12.63 14.09
N LEU A 72 8.50 -12.08 14.60
CA LEU A 72 8.05 -10.73 14.28
C LEU A 72 8.59 -9.71 15.28
N HIS A 73 9.38 -8.76 14.78
CA HIS A 73 9.92 -7.63 15.50
C HIS A 73 9.17 -6.35 15.12
N VAL A 74 8.99 -5.41 16.04
CA VAL A 74 8.25 -4.18 15.83
C VAL A 74 9.11 -2.97 16.19
N LEU A 75 9.20 -1.99 15.29
CA LEU A 75 9.68 -0.64 15.61
C LEU A 75 8.47 0.23 15.90
N ALA A 76 8.26 0.57 17.18
CA ALA A 76 7.14 1.38 17.63
C ALA A 76 7.61 2.74 18.13
N THR A 77 6.79 3.78 17.99
CA THR A 77 7.12 5.11 18.51
C THR A 77 6.98 5.15 20.02
N THR A 78 5.99 4.43 20.57
CA THR A 78 5.76 4.33 22.01
C THR A 78 5.41 2.89 22.43
N PRO A 79 5.64 2.51 23.71
CA PRO A 79 5.28 1.18 24.19
C PRO A 79 3.76 0.95 24.30
N GLU A 80 2.96 2.02 24.23
CA GLU A 80 1.49 1.97 24.28
C GLU A 80 0.86 1.62 22.94
N GLU A 81 1.61 1.66 21.85
CA GLU A 81 1.10 1.31 20.53
C GLU A 81 0.59 -0.12 20.46
N SER A 82 -0.40 -0.33 19.61
CA SER A 82 -1.21 -1.55 19.59
C SER A 82 -0.40 -2.84 19.44
N ALA A 83 0.59 -2.86 18.55
CA ALA A 83 1.49 -3.99 18.35
C ALA A 83 2.54 -4.10 19.45
N ALA A 84 3.10 -2.97 19.92
CA ALA A 84 4.11 -2.95 20.96
C ALA A 84 3.63 -3.61 22.27
N ARG A 85 2.36 -3.47 22.59
CA ARG A 85 1.75 -4.05 23.81
C ARG A 85 1.69 -5.58 23.84
N VAL A 86 1.84 -6.24 22.68
CA VAL A 86 1.65 -7.70 22.55
C VAL A 86 2.80 -8.39 21.82
N SER A 87 3.71 -7.65 21.24
CA SER A 87 4.92 -8.20 20.61
C SER A 87 5.96 -8.54 21.68
N THR A 88 6.69 -9.63 21.47
CA THR A 88 7.82 -10.04 22.30
C THR A 88 9.11 -9.30 21.98
N HIS A 89 9.21 -8.75 20.77
CA HIS A 89 10.38 -8.04 20.26
C HIS A 89 9.98 -6.63 19.82
N VAL A 90 10.23 -5.64 20.68
CA VAL A 90 9.92 -4.23 20.42
C VAL A 90 11.19 -3.39 20.55
N MET A 91 11.47 -2.59 19.54
CA MET A 91 12.39 -1.47 19.60
C MET A 91 11.61 -0.16 19.57
N LEU A 92 11.99 0.79 20.40
CA LEU A 92 11.36 2.12 20.38
C LEU A 92 12.16 3.06 19.49
N GLY A 93 11.44 3.72 18.57
CA GLY A 93 12.00 4.67 17.63
C GLY A 93 10.94 5.15 16.64
N ARG A 94 11.18 6.31 16.05
CA ARG A 94 10.27 6.86 15.02
C ARG A 94 10.60 6.28 13.65
N HIS A 95 9.59 6.11 12.81
CA HIS A 95 9.73 5.61 11.44
C HIS A 95 10.50 6.57 10.50
N ASP A 96 10.64 7.84 10.89
CA ASP A 96 11.35 8.89 10.17
C ASP A 96 12.72 9.24 10.78
N ASP A 97 13.13 8.54 11.83
CA ASP A 97 14.45 8.65 12.44
C ASP A 97 15.44 7.69 11.75
N PRO A 98 16.44 8.20 11.00
CA PRO A 98 17.38 7.37 10.27
C PRO A 98 18.21 6.45 11.18
N GLU A 99 18.57 6.89 12.38
CA GLU A 99 19.39 6.09 13.30
C GLU A 99 18.57 4.93 13.87
N ALA A 100 17.35 5.21 14.35
CA ALA A 100 16.47 4.20 14.90
C ALA A 100 16.08 3.16 13.85
N VAL A 101 15.69 3.60 12.64
CA VAL A 101 15.28 2.71 11.54
C VAL A 101 16.46 1.86 11.06
N THR A 102 17.67 2.43 10.93
CA THR A 102 18.86 1.67 10.52
C THR A 102 19.26 0.65 11.58
N ALA A 103 19.26 1.02 12.85
CA ALA A 103 19.55 0.09 13.96
C ALA A 103 18.56 -1.07 13.99
N PHE A 104 17.26 -0.77 13.82
CA PHE A 104 16.21 -1.76 13.75
C PHE A 104 16.39 -2.70 12.54
N ALA A 105 16.60 -2.13 11.36
CA ALA A 105 16.75 -2.87 10.12
C ALA A 105 17.91 -3.87 10.17
N ARG A 106 19.01 -3.53 10.83
CA ARG A 106 20.18 -4.42 11.03
C ARG A 106 19.91 -5.58 12.02
N SER A 107 18.86 -5.50 12.82
CA SER A 107 18.51 -6.53 13.79
C SER A 107 17.62 -7.64 13.23
N VAL A 108 17.10 -7.48 12.01
CA VAL A 108 16.14 -8.37 11.37
C VAL A 108 16.63 -8.87 10.01
N ASP A 109 15.96 -9.86 9.43
CA ASP A 109 16.35 -10.42 8.13
C ASP A 109 15.61 -9.76 6.97
N VAL A 110 14.38 -9.25 7.21
CA VAL A 110 13.55 -8.55 6.24
C VAL A 110 12.84 -7.40 6.95
N VAL A 111 12.79 -6.24 6.32
CA VAL A 111 12.03 -5.08 6.78
C VAL A 111 10.74 -4.94 5.96
N THR A 112 9.63 -4.72 6.65
CA THR A 112 8.34 -4.31 6.10
C THR A 112 7.74 -3.16 6.93
N PHE A 113 6.53 -2.70 6.62
CA PHE A 113 5.88 -1.59 7.33
C PHE A 113 4.38 -1.84 7.46
N ASP A 114 3.76 -1.24 8.46
CA ASP A 114 2.31 -1.24 8.64
C ASP A 114 1.63 0.04 8.11
N HIS A 115 2.43 1.02 7.61
CA HIS A 115 1.96 2.26 7.02
C HIS A 115 2.94 2.77 5.94
N GLU A 116 2.50 3.72 5.12
CA GLU A 116 3.29 4.26 4.00
C GLU A 116 4.25 5.42 4.36
N HIS A 117 4.34 5.83 5.63
CA HIS A 117 5.01 7.11 6.01
C HIS A 117 6.53 7.03 6.15
N VAL A 118 7.12 5.84 6.02
CA VAL A 118 8.59 5.71 6.07
C VAL A 118 9.22 6.48 4.89
N PRO A 119 10.19 7.39 5.12
CA PRO A 119 10.77 8.18 4.06
C PRO A 119 11.43 7.32 2.98
N THR A 120 11.06 7.55 1.71
CA THR A 120 11.57 6.77 0.56
C THR A 120 13.09 6.79 0.47
N GLY A 121 13.72 7.96 0.75
CA GLY A 121 15.19 8.09 0.75
C GLY A 121 15.87 7.22 1.79
N LEU A 122 15.24 7.07 2.96
CA LEU A 122 15.75 6.18 4.02
C LEU A 122 15.67 4.71 3.60
N LEU A 123 14.58 4.30 2.96
CA LEU A 123 14.42 2.93 2.45
C LEU A 123 15.43 2.61 1.34
N HIS A 124 15.72 3.57 0.46
CA HIS A 124 16.79 3.41 -0.55
C HIS A 124 18.16 3.27 0.11
N ALA A 125 18.44 4.05 1.15
CA ALA A 125 19.70 3.93 1.89
C ALA A 125 19.85 2.53 2.52
N LEU A 126 18.79 1.98 3.12
CA LEU A 126 18.78 0.63 3.66
C LEU A 126 19.05 -0.44 2.58
N GLU A 127 18.38 -0.35 1.41
CA GLU A 127 18.64 -1.27 0.31
C GLU A 127 20.11 -1.17 -0.19
N HIS A 128 20.68 0.03 -0.22
CA HIS A 128 22.09 0.25 -0.56
C HIS A 128 23.04 -0.40 0.44
N GLU A 129 22.66 -0.48 1.71
CA GLU A 129 23.39 -1.18 2.76
C GLU A 129 23.16 -2.71 2.73
N GLY A 130 22.36 -3.22 1.79
CA GLY A 130 22.09 -4.64 1.64
C GLY A 130 20.93 -5.16 2.50
N VAL A 131 20.16 -4.28 3.13
CA VAL A 131 18.94 -4.66 3.88
C VAL A 131 17.84 -5.09 2.89
N VAL A 132 17.19 -6.18 3.19
CA VAL A 132 16.04 -6.66 2.40
C VAL A 132 14.79 -5.90 2.83
N VAL A 133 14.28 -5.01 1.98
CA VAL A 133 13.06 -4.21 2.21
C VAL A 133 11.93 -4.75 1.34
N ARG A 134 10.77 -5.08 1.92
CA ARG A 134 9.61 -5.62 1.19
C ARG A 134 8.28 -5.03 1.72
N PRO A 135 7.48 -4.41 0.84
CA PRO A 135 7.79 -4.03 -0.54
C PRO A 135 8.96 -3.05 -0.60
N GLY A 136 9.69 -3.02 -1.72
CA GLY A 136 10.80 -2.07 -1.90
C GLY A 136 10.30 -0.63 -2.08
N PRO A 137 11.19 0.38 -1.90
CA PRO A 137 10.82 1.80 -1.96
C PRO A 137 10.19 2.19 -3.31
N ASN A 138 10.61 1.58 -4.42
CA ASN A 138 10.04 1.82 -5.75
C ASN A 138 8.59 1.34 -5.90
N ALA A 139 8.12 0.43 -5.05
CA ALA A 139 6.72 0.03 -4.99
C ALA A 139 5.94 0.90 -4.00
N LEU A 140 6.55 1.21 -2.84
CA LEU A 140 5.90 1.98 -1.79
C LEU A 140 5.55 3.41 -2.24
N VAL A 141 6.31 4.02 -3.15
CA VAL A 141 6.04 5.36 -3.67
C VAL A 141 4.61 5.51 -4.22
N TYR A 142 4.03 4.44 -4.77
CA TYR A 142 2.66 4.48 -5.30
C TYR A 142 1.58 4.47 -4.20
N ALA A 143 1.89 4.00 -3.01
CA ALA A 143 1.03 4.18 -1.84
C ALA A 143 1.20 5.57 -1.21
N GLN A 144 2.41 6.14 -1.26
CA GLN A 144 2.74 7.43 -0.69
C GLN A 144 2.24 8.61 -1.50
N ASP A 145 2.20 8.48 -2.84
CA ASP A 145 1.95 9.59 -3.77
C ASP A 145 0.86 9.22 -4.79
N LYS A 146 -0.32 9.79 -4.60
CA LYS A 146 -1.49 9.53 -5.44
C LYS A 146 -1.30 10.01 -6.89
N LEU A 147 -0.53 11.09 -7.11
CA LEU A 147 -0.20 11.57 -8.45
C LEU A 147 0.74 10.60 -9.17
N ALA A 148 1.77 10.10 -8.49
CA ALA A 148 2.66 9.09 -9.03
C ALA A 148 1.90 7.79 -9.38
N MET A 149 0.99 7.36 -8.49
CA MET A 149 0.14 6.19 -8.72
C MET A 149 -0.75 6.39 -9.95
N ARG A 150 -1.45 7.52 -10.08
CA ARG A 150 -2.33 7.81 -11.22
C ARG A 150 -1.56 7.88 -12.54
N ALA A 151 -0.41 8.54 -12.53
CA ALA A 151 0.47 8.60 -13.70
C ALA A 151 0.87 7.18 -14.14
N ARG A 152 1.29 6.33 -13.19
CA ARG A 152 1.71 4.97 -13.48
C ARG A 152 0.59 4.09 -14.02
N LEU A 153 -0.61 4.16 -13.42
CA LEU A 153 -1.78 3.42 -13.91
C LEU A 153 -2.16 3.85 -15.33
N SER A 154 -2.10 5.16 -15.61
CA SER A 154 -2.37 5.71 -16.95
C SER A 154 -1.35 5.23 -17.98
N GLU A 155 -0.04 5.23 -17.64
CA GLU A 155 1.02 4.70 -18.51
C GLU A 155 0.82 3.21 -18.83
N LEU A 156 0.32 2.44 -17.87
CA LEU A 156 0.03 1.01 -18.03
C LEU A 156 -1.30 0.74 -18.74
N GLY A 157 -2.10 1.76 -19.03
CA GLY A 157 -3.41 1.63 -19.66
C GLY A 157 -4.47 1.02 -18.74
N HIS A 158 -4.27 1.05 -17.43
CA HIS A 158 -5.28 0.58 -16.49
C HIS A 158 -6.42 1.58 -16.32
N PRO A 159 -7.68 1.11 -16.21
CA PRO A 159 -8.81 1.98 -15.97
C PRO A 159 -8.65 2.76 -14.66
N CYS A 160 -8.82 4.07 -14.74
CA CYS A 160 -8.91 4.96 -13.58
C CYS A 160 -9.84 6.13 -13.93
N PRO A 161 -10.41 6.84 -12.93
CA PRO A 161 -11.14 8.07 -13.17
C PRO A 161 -10.27 9.07 -13.96
N ARG A 162 -10.86 9.97 -14.74
CA ARG A 162 -10.10 11.10 -15.26
C ARG A 162 -9.52 11.87 -14.09
N TRP A 163 -8.30 12.35 -14.24
CA TRP A 163 -7.61 13.01 -13.14
C TRP A 163 -6.72 14.16 -13.64
N TRP A 164 -6.48 15.11 -12.77
CA TRP A 164 -5.68 16.31 -13.01
C TRP A 164 -4.75 16.55 -11.82
N ARG A 165 -3.55 17.00 -12.13
CA ARG A 165 -2.65 17.58 -11.16
C ARG A 165 -3.06 19.02 -10.95
N VAL A 166 -3.23 19.43 -9.72
CA VAL A 166 -3.64 20.79 -9.34
C VAL A 166 -2.59 21.36 -8.40
N GLU A 167 -1.98 22.47 -8.81
CA GLU A 167 -1.02 23.25 -8.01
C GLU A 167 -1.44 24.72 -7.89
N THR A 168 -2.29 25.20 -8.79
CA THR A 168 -2.78 26.57 -8.86
C THR A 168 -4.30 26.62 -9.01
N GLU A 169 -4.88 27.80 -8.76
CA GLU A 169 -6.30 28.06 -9.04
C GLU A 169 -6.64 27.79 -10.51
N ALA A 170 -5.78 28.21 -11.44
CA ALA A 170 -6.00 28.01 -12.87
C ALA A 170 -6.04 26.49 -13.25
N ASP A 171 -5.24 25.64 -12.57
CA ASP A 171 -5.30 24.20 -12.79
C ASP A 171 -6.65 23.63 -12.32
N LEU A 172 -7.16 24.11 -11.18
CA LEU A 172 -8.44 23.68 -10.65
C LEU A 172 -9.61 24.16 -11.52
N GLU A 173 -9.58 25.39 -11.98
CA GLU A 173 -10.59 25.93 -12.91
C GLU A 173 -10.64 25.11 -14.19
N ALA A 174 -9.49 24.78 -14.78
CA ALA A 174 -9.42 23.92 -15.95
C ALA A 174 -9.99 22.53 -15.69
N ALA A 175 -9.65 21.91 -14.55
CA ALA A 175 -10.16 20.60 -14.16
C ALA A 175 -11.68 20.61 -13.95
N LEU A 176 -12.23 21.63 -13.29
CA LEU A 176 -13.68 21.81 -13.10
C LEU A 176 -14.40 21.98 -14.44
N HIS A 177 -13.85 22.80 -15.35
CA HIS A 177 -14.42 22.99 -16.68
C HIS A 177 -14.44 21.66 -17.48
N GLU A 178 -13.33 20.92 -17.50
CA GLU A 178 -13.20 19.68 -18.24
C GLU A 178 -14.04 18.53 -17.65
N SER A 179 -14.24 18.50 -16.33
CA SER A 179 -15.01 17.44 -15.65
C SER A 179 -16.53 17.67 -15.69
N GLY A 180 -16.97 18.89 -15.98
CA GLY A 180 -18.36 19.28 -15.86
C GLY A 180 -18.77 19.79 -14.46
N GLY A 181 -17.79 20.16 -13.62
CA GLY A 181 -18.03 20.87 -12.37
C GLY A 181 -18.28 20.00 -11.14
N ASP A 182 -17.85 18.74 -11.15
CA ASP A 182 -17.99 17.85 -9.97
C ASP A 182 -16.73 16.97 -9.84
N LEU A 183 -15.86 17.33 -8.89
CA LEU A 183 -14.57 16.69 -8.66
C LEU A 183 -14.42 16.20 -7.22
N ILE A 184 -13.56 15.19 -7.07
CA ILE A 184 -13.01 14.81 -5.78
C ILE A 184 -11.55 15.28 -5.74
N LEU A 185 -11.27 16.22 -4.85
CA LEU A 185 -9.93 16.75 -4.62
C LEU A 185 -9.27 15.99 -3.46
N LYS A 186 -8.00 15.63 -3.65
CA LYS A 186 -7.23 14.85 -2.67
C LYS A 186 -5.84 15.46 -2.50
N THR A 187 -5.31 15.43 -1.29
CA THR A 187 -3.88 15.70 -1.09
C THR A 187 -3.06 14.64 -1.82
N ALA A 188 -2.05 15.05 -2.58
CA ALA A 188 -1.21 14.10 -3.33
C ALA A 188 -0.50 13.12 -2.39
N ARG A 189 -0.04 13.62 -1.25
CA ARG A 189 0.61 12.84 -0.19
C ARG A 189 -0.12 13.00 1.14
N GLY A 190 0.02 12.01 2.00
CA GLY A 190 -0.75 11.96 3.25
C GLY A 190 -2.25 11.72 2.99
N GLY A 191 -3.05 11.91 4.02
CA GLY A 191 -4.49 11.64 3.96
C GLY A 191 -4.80 10.15 4.10
N TYR A 192 -5.60 9.80 5.10
CA TYR A 192 -6.05 8.46 5.42
C TYR A 192 -7.47 8.55 5.99
N ASP A 193 -8.23 7.49 5.89
CA ASP A 193 -9.56 7.35 6.49
C ASP A 193 -10.49 8.57 6.26
N GLY A 194 -10.53 9.07 5.02
CA GLY A 194 -11.34 10.23 4.65
C GLY A 194 -10.69 11.59 4.94
N HIS A 195 -9.56 11.64 5.63
CA HIS A 195 -8.77 12.87 5.76
C HIS A 195 -8.02 13.17 4.46
N GLY A 196 -7.96 14.45 4.07
CA GLY A 196 -7.29 14.84 2.83
C GLY A 196 -8.07 14.49 1.56
N VAL A 197 -9.40 14.40 1.64
CA VAL A 197 -10.33 14.22 0.53
C VAL A 197 -11.51 15.18 0.70
N MET A 198 -11.91 15.87 -0.37
CA MET A 198 -13.09 16.72 -0.39
C MET A 198 -13.75 16.71 -1.77
N ARG A 199 -15.06 16.96 -1.80
CA ARG A 199 -15.79 17.25 -3.04
C ARG A 199 -15.65 18.73 -3.36
N VAL A 200 -15.45 19.05 -4.62
CA VAL A 200 -15.29 20.41 -5.13
C VAL A 200 -16.23 20.60 -6.31
N GLU A 201 -17.07 21.61 -6.22
CA GLU A 201 -17.99 22.05 -7.28
C GLU A 201 -17.67 23.46 -7.79
N ALA A 202 -16.91 24.21 -6.99
CA ALA A 202 -16.45 25.57 -7.31
C ALA A 202 -15.03 25.81 -6.75
N LEU A 203 -14.35 26.83 -7.27
CA LEU A 203 -12.99 27.18 -6.88
C LEU A 203 -12.90 27.53 -5.37
N GLU A 204 -13.93 28.18 -4.87
CA GLU A 204 -14.03 28.62 -3.48
C GLU A 204 -13.94 27.47 -2.48
N ASP A 205 -14.44 26.27 -2.86
CA ASP A 205 -14.44 25.09 -2.00
C ASP A 205 -13.02 24.63 -1.64
N ALA A 206 -12.05 24.87 -2.53
CA ALA A 206 -10.69 24.39 -2.37
C ALA A 206 -9.67 25.49 -2.01
N ARG A 207 -10.10 26.73 -1.78
CA ARG A 207 -9.21 27.87 -1.54
C ARG A 207 -8.16 27.61 -0.47
N GLU A 208 -8.57 27.15 0.71
CA GLU A 208 -7.65 26.87 1.80
C GLU A 208 -6.61 25.78 1.46
N TRP A 209 -6.97 24.82 0.60
CA TRP A 209 -6.06 23.76 0.19
C TRP A 209 -5.04 24.26 -0.82
N LEU A 210 -5.45 25.13 -1.74
CA LEU A 210 -4.54 25.77 -2.69
C LEU A 210 -3.56 26.71 -1.99
N GLU A 211 -4.00 27.46 -0.98
CA GLU A 211 -3.15 28.32 -0.17
C GLU A 211 -2.03 27.59 0.57
N ARG A 212 -2.19 26.28 0.84
CA ARG A 212 -1.13 25.44 1.44
C ARG A 212 0.04 25.18 0.48
N GLY A 213 -0.13 25.47 -0.81
CA GLY A 213 0.92 25.36 -1.83
C GLY A 213 1.44 23.94 -2.06
N GLN A 214 0.67 22.91 -1.70
CA GLN A 214 1.03 21.51 -1.91
C GLN A 214 0.31 20.96 -3.14
N PRO A 215 0.94 20.06 -3.93
CA PRO A 215 0.29 19.43 -5.05
C PRO A 215 -0.94 18.64 -4.61
N LEU A 216 -2.03 18.78 -5.37
CA LEU A 216 -3.29 18.08 -5.17
C LEU A 216 -3.59 17.20 -6.38
N LEU A 217 -4.36 16.15 -6.14
CA LEU A 217 -4.96 15.31 -7.16
C LEU A 217 -6.44 15.65 -7.25
N ALA A 218 -6.92 16.12 -8.39
CA ALA A 218 -8.34 16.21 -8.70
C ALA A 218 -8.75 14.99 -9.51
N GLU A 219 -9.87 14.39 -9.19
CA GLU A 219 -10.43 13.23 -9.90
C GLU A 219 -11.90 13.47 -10.22
N GLU A 220 -12.33 12.99 -11.39
CA GLU A 220 -13.75 12.89 -11.71
C GLU A 220 -14.48 12.07 -10.65
N ARG A 221 -15.62 12.57 -10.17
CA ARG A 221 -16.43 11.83 -9.21
C ARG A 221 -17.07 10.61 -9.85
N VAL A 222 -16.69 9.43 -9.39
CA VAL A 222 -17.24 8.16 -9.87
C VAL A 222 -18.54 7.83 -9.11
N PRO A 223 -19.67 7.61 -9.79
CA PRO A 223 -20.91 7.20 -9.14
C PRO A 223 -20.89 5.70 -8.83
N PHE A 224 -19.97 5.25 -7.97
CA PHE A 224 -19.86 3.83 -7.62
C PHE A 224 -21.00 3.39 -6.70
N VAL A 225 -21.41 2.14 -6.85
CA VAL A 225 -22.45 1.51 -6.01
C VAL A 225 -21.86 0.71 -4.84
N ARG A 226 -20.57 0.38 -4.92
CA ARG A 226 -19.80 -0.30 -3.86
C ARG A 226 -18.33 -0.17 -4.11
N GLU A 227 -17.55 -0.33 -3.04
CA GLU A 227 -16.10 -0.43 -3.07
C GLU A 227 -15.68 -1.88 -2.81
N LEU A 228 -14.62 -2.32 -3.47
CA LEU A 228 -14.09 -3.67 -3.36
C LEU A 228 -12.59 -3.59 -3.10
N SER A 229 -12.08 -4.54 -2.32
CA SER A 229 -10.65 -4.74 -2.13
C SER A 229 -10.23 -6.03 -2.82
N ALA A 230 -9.29 -5.94 -3.77
CA ALA A 230 -8.70 -7.07 -4.46
C ALA A 230 -7.22 -7.19 -4.04
N GLN A 231 -6.95 -7.99 -3.03
CA GLN A 231 -5.60 -8.14 -2.49
C GLN A 231 -4.79 -9.15 -3.29
N VAL A 232 -3.51 -8.85 -3.48
CA VAL A 232 -2.55 -9.72 -4.16
C VAL A 232 -1.24 -9.78 -3.39
N ALA A 233 -0.61 -10.96 -3.38
CA ALA A 233 0.76 -11.13 -2.94
C ALA A 233 1.62 -11.54 -4.13
N ARG A 234 2.78 -10.90 -4.29
CA ARG A 234 3.72 -11.19 -5.39
C ARG A 234 5.11 -11.46 -4.85
N ARG A 235 5.71 -12.57 -5.27
CA ARG A 235 7.12 -12.87 -4.98
C ARG A 235 8.07 -12.14 -5.92
N PRO A 236 9.33 -11.92 -5.53
CA PRO A 236 10.36 -11.35 -6.42
C PRO A 236 10.50 -12.10 -7.74
N GLY A 237 10.29 -13.42 -7.76
CA GLY A 237 10.30 -14.27 -8.97
C GLY A 237 9.09 -14.11 -9.88
N GLY A 238 8.13 -13.25 -9.53
CA GLY A 238 6.95 -12.94 -10.36
C GLY A 238 5.72 -13.80 -10.07
N GLU A 239 5.79 -14.82 -9.22
CA GLU A 239 4.63 -15.61 -8.79
C GLU A 239 3.63 -14.73 -8.04
N ILE A 240 2.35 -14.89 -8.35
CA ILE A 240 1.25 -14.09 -7.79
C ILE A 240 0.24 -15.03 -7.13
N ALA A 241 -0.18 -14.66 -5.92
CA ALA A 241 -1.35 -15.22 -5.25
C ALA A 241 -2.40 -14.12 -5.07
N THR A 242 -3.67 -14.46 -5.29
CA THR A 242 -4.81 -13.55 -5.13
C THR A 242 -5.70 -14.04 -3.99
N TYR A 243 -6.24 -13.09 -3.25
CA TYR A 243 -7.24 -13.36 -2.21
C TYR A 243 -8.65 -13.20 -2.78
N PRO A 244 -9.65 -13.90 -2.21
CA PRO A 244 -11.04 -13.68 -2.59
C PRO A 244 -11.46 -12.21 -2.38
N VAL A 245 -12.30 -11.70 -3.28
CA VAL A 245 -12.90 -10.35 -3.20
C VAL A 245 -14.21 -10.42 -2.43
#